data_7931a6da301b67b2ba2d9d78d782b0a0
#
_entry.id   7931a6da301b67b2ba2d9d78d782b0a0
#
_cell.length_a   1.000
_cell.length_b   1.000
_cell.length_c   1.000
_cell.angle_alpha   90.00
_cell.angle_beta   90.00
_cell.angle_gamma   90.00
#
_symmetry.space_group_name_H-M   'P 1'
#
loop_
_entity.id
_entity.type
_entity.pdbx_description
1 polymer ?
#
loop_
_entity_poly.entity_id
_entity_poly.type
_entity_poly.pdbx_seq_one_letter_code
_entity_poly.pdbx_strand_id
1 'polypeptide(L)'
;MTKIELFEELAQVDENGYSRWVSVDEFVGKYQGLQLLNGAGWSRDDGPFGRKYIIERDKSRTPGNRTDAIRTVGFNMGDPYSSYIDPTIKRIIQSRRCVVLGTSNPEVDHKNGMKNEGRVMMNEDQHLEDFQPLSKAANDAKRQYCKECRRTGVRYDAKQLGYPMSYYKGGSTHNNEENACEGCYWYDPLEFKRHLLENK
;
A
#
# COMPACT_ATOMS: atom_id res chain seq x y z
N MET A 1 1.19 -30.28 6.99
CA MET A 1 0.45 -29.12 7.55
C MET A 1 1.30 -27.86 7.33
N THR A 2 0.68 -26.81 6.84
CA THR A 2 1.28 -25.48 6.75
C THR A 2 1.39 -24.84 8.16
N LYS A 3 2.19 -23.78 8.29
CA LYS A 3 2.23 -23.03 9.56
C LYS A 3 0.90 -22.41 9.95
N ILE A 4 0.08 -22.06 8.97
CA ILE A 4 -1.27 -21.53 9.19
C ILE A 4 -2.16 -22.63 9.81
N GLU A 5 -2.21 -23.80 9.19
CA GLU A 5 -2.99 -24.94 9.70
C GLU A 5 -2.54 -25.38 11.10
N LEU A 6 -1.22 -25.37 11.37
CA LEU A 6 -0.69 -25.66 12.71
C LEU A 6 -1.14 -24.64 13.75
N PHE A 7 -1.18 -23.35 13.39
CA PHE A 7 -1.66 -22.32 14.30
C PHE A 7 -3.18 -22.43 14.52
N GLU A 8 -3.95 -22.64 13.45
CA GLU A 8 -5.39 -22.80 13.51
C GLU A 8 -5.80 -23.94 14.48
N GLU A 9 -5.11 -25.05 14.39
CA GLU A 9 -5.32 -26.17 15.30
C GLU A 9 -4.96 -25.81 16.75
N LEU A 10 -3.75 -25.25 16.98
CA LEU A 10 -3.30 -24.89 18.32
C LEU A 10 -4.14 -23.81 18.96
N ALA A 11 -4.50 -22.79 18.19
CA ALA A 11 -5.23 -21.61 18.63
C ALA A 11 -6.75 -21.83 18.72
N GLN A 12 -7.24 -22.98 18.20
CA GLN A 12 -8.67 -23.29 18.12
C GLN A 12 -9.45 -22.17 17.41
N VAL A 13 -8.99 -21.82 16.21
CA VAL A 13 -9.65 -20.77 15.42
C VAL A 13 -11.06 -21.21 15.06
N ASP A 14 -12.04 -20.37 15.38
CA ASP A 14 -13.45 -20.64 15.11
C ASP A 14 -13.85 -20.31 13.65
N GLU A 15 -15.12 -20.56 13.32
CA GLU A 15 -15.70 -20.33 12.00
C GLU A 15 -15.71 -18.84 11.57
N ASN A 16 -15.55 -17.91 12.51
CA ASN A 16 -15.49 -16.47 12.27
C ASN A 16 -14.04 -15.94 12.25
N GLY A 17 -13.05 -16.84 12.41
CA GLY A 17 -11.64 -16.47 12.39
C GLY A 17 -11.11 -15.94 13.73
N TYR A 18 -11.83 -16.07 14.83
CA TYR A 18 -11.35 -15.70 16.18
C TYR A 18 -10.65 -16.87 16.83
N SER A 19 -9.63 -16.57 17.63
CA SER A 19 -8.89 -17.58 18.38
C SER A 19 -8.68 -17.17 19.84
N ARG A 20 -8.31 -18.16 20.68
CA ARG A 20 -7.71 -17.86 21.96
C ARG A 20 -6.33 -17.23 21.81
N TRP A 21 -5.84 -16.61 22.86
CA TRP A 21 -4.44 -16.24 22.95
C TRP A 21 -3.56 -17.50 23.02
N VAL A 22 -2.54 -17.54 22.19
CA VAL A 22 -1.50 -18.57 22.17
C VAL A 22 -0.18 -17.94 22.56
N SER A 23 0.38 -18.37 23.71
CA SER A 23 1.70 -17.96 24.13
C SER A 23 2.77 -18.54 23.19
N VAL A 24 3.84 -17.79 22.94
CA VAL A 24 4.98 -18.31 22.17
C VAL A 24 5.64 -19.50 22.86
N ASP A 25 5.43 -19.68 24.17
CA ASP A 25 5.92 -20.81 24.94
C ASP A 25 5.20 -22.14 24.59
N GLU A 26 4.02 -22.06 23.96
CA GLU A 26 3.27 -23.21 23.44
C GLU A 26 3.79 -23.71 22.08
N PHE A 27 4.72 -22.99 21.44
CA PHE A 27 5.32 -23.39 20.17
C PHE A 27 6.39 -24.46 20.36
N VAL A 28 5.99 -25.61 20.89
CA VAL A 28 6.84 -26.76 21.21
C VAL A 28 6.30 -28.04 20.56
N GLY A 29 7.09 -29.10 20.54
CA GLY A 29 6.69 -30.38 19.95
C GLY A 29 6.28 -30.22 18.49
N LYS A 30 5.06 -30.68 18.12
CA LYS A 30 4.55 -30.55 16.75
C LYS A 30 4.38 -29.10 16.29
N TYR A 31 4.27 -28.14 17.22
CA TYR A 31 4.11 -26.71 16.94
C TYR A 31 5.43 -25.94 16.93
N GLN A 32 6.56 -26.62 17.09
CA GLN A 32 7.89 -25.99 17.10
C GLN A 32 8.16 -25.16 15.83
N GLY A 33 7.54 -25.53 14.69
CA GLY A 33 7.63 -24.78 13.45
C GLY A 33 7.02 -23.38 13.50
N LEU A 34 6.20 -23.07 14.53
CA LEU A 34 5.58 -21.76 14.76
C LEU A 34 6.48 -20.80 15.54
N GLN A 35 7.66 -21.23 16.04
CA GLN A 35 8.56 -20.35 16.77
C GLN A 35 8.86 -19.08 15.95
N LEU A 36 8.72 -17.94 16.63
CA LEU A 36 8.98 -16.63 16.06
C LEU A 36 10.51 -16.38 16.13
N LEU A 37 11.19 -16.72 15.07
CA LEU A 37 12.55 -16.28 14.83
C LEU A 37 12.54 -14.78 14.50
N ASN A 38 13.71 -14.16 14.34
CA ASN A 38 13.83 -12.72 14.10
C ASN A 38 12.74 -12.15 13.17
N GLY A 39 11.93 -11.20 13.69
CA GLY A 39 10.99 -10.40 12.88
C GLY A 39 9.63 -11.03 12.59
N ALA A 40 8.96 -11.64 13.59
CA ALA A 40 7.61 -12.20 13.50
C ALA A 40 7.43 -13.34 12.46
N GLY A 41 8.39 -13.58 11.57
CA GLY A 41 8.43 -14.71 10.64
C GLY A 41 7.13 -14.94 9.85
N TRP A 42 6.52 -16.13 10.04
CA TRP A 42 5.29 -16.53 9.33
C TRP A 42 4.05 -15.72 9.72
N SER A 43 4.05 -15.07 10.90
CA SER A 43 2.91 -14.31 11.43
C SER A 43 2.93 -12.82 11.06
N ARG A 44 3.69 -12.41 10.05
CA ARG A 44 3.74 -11.02 9.58
C ARG A 44 2.40 -10.61 8.97
N ASP A 45 2.04 -9.33 9.13
CA ASP A 45 0.79 -8.77 8.60
C ASP A 45 0.76 -8.76 7.06
N ASP A 46 1.92 -8.61 6.42
CA ASP A 46 2.08 -8.65 4.96
C ASP A 46 2.24 -10.08 4.39
N GLY A 47 2.32 -11.09 5.26
CA GLY A 47 2.45 -12.50 4.90
C GLY A 47 1.11 -13.22 4.68
N PRO A 48 1.16 -14.52 4.28
CA PRO A 48 -0.06 -15.31 4.05
C PRO A 48 -1.00 -15.39 5.27
N PHE A 49 -0.44 -15.42 6.50
CA PHE A 49 -1.24 -15.46 7.72
C PHE A 49 -1.97 -14.13 7.98
N GLY A 50 -1.28 -13.00 7.85
CA GLY A 50 -1.88 -11.67 7.98
C GLY A 50 -2.88 -11.33 6.86
N ARG A 51 -2.72 -11.95 5.68
CA ARG A 51 -3.74 -11.85 4.62
C ARG A 51 -5.01 -12.65 4.92
N LYS A 52 -4.91 -13.71 5.73
CA LYS A 52 -6.06 -14.54 6.10
C LYS A 52 -6.77 -14.03 7.35
N TYR A 53 -6.01 -13.50 8.33
CA TYR A 53 -6.54 -13.11 9.64
C TYR A 53 -6.09 -11.71 10.06
N ILE A 54 -6.93 -11.03 10.82
CA ILE A 54 -6.55 -9.87 11.62
C ILE A 54 -5.80 -10.40 12.85
N ILE A 55 -4.56 -9.95 13.08
CA ILE A 55 -3.66 -10.50 14.07
C ILE A 55 -3.47 -9.50 15.22
N GLU A 56 -3.71 -9.94 16.44
CA GLU A 56 -3.29 -9.22 17.63
C GLU A 56 -2.06 -9.89 18.28
N ARG A 57 -1.15 -9.08 18.81
CA ARG A 57 0.09 -9.52 19.47
C ARG A 57 0.19 -8.90 20.84
N ASP A 58 0.37 -9.73 21.85
CA ASP A 58 0.79 -9.29 23.17
C ASP A 58 2.32 -9.17 23.22
N LYS A 59 2.80 -8.07 23.78
CA LYS A 59 4.23 -7.74 23.97
C LYS A 59 4.52 -7.28 25.40
N SER A 60 3.63 -7.58 26.34
CA SER A 60 3.67 -7.00 27.68
C SER A 60 4.65 -7.66 28.63
N ARG A 61 5.05 -8.92 28.39
CA ARG A 61 5.89 -9.68 29.31
C ARG A 61 7.38 -9.50 29.10
N THR A 62 7.81 -9.38 27.84
CA THR A 62 9.22 -9.33 27.48
C THR A 62 9.66 -7.91 27.12
N PRO A 63 10.73 -7.37 27.72
CA PRO A 63 11.25 -6.07 27.32
C PRO A 63 11.61 -5.99 25.84
N GLY A 64 11.33 -4.85 25.21
CA GLY A 64 11.58 -4.60 23.79
C GLY A 64 10.37 -4.88 22.91
N ASN A 65 10.57 -5.22 21.64
CA ASN A 65 9.51 -5.40 20.64
C ASN A 65 9.20 -6.89 20.36
N ARG A 66 9.49 -7.76 21.33
CA ARG A 66 9.26 -9.21 21.18
C ARG A 66 7.77 -9.52 21.42
N THR A 67 7.23 -10.41 20.59
CA THR A 67 5.88 -10.92 20.76
C THR A 67 5.89 -12.06 21.78
N ASP A 68 4.99 -11.99 22.77
CA ASP A 68 4.82 -12.97 23.84
C ASP A 68 3.64 -13.90 23.60
N ALA A 69 2.58 -13.40 22.96
CA ALA A 69 1.43 -14.18 22.55
C ALA A 69 0.80 -13.63 21.27
N ILE A 70 0.04 -14.48 20.58
CA ILE A 70 -0.66 -14.14 19.34
C ILE A 70 -2.09 -14.66 19.42
N ARG A 71 -3.05 -13.91 18.89
CA ARG A 71 -4.39 -14.39 18.56
C ARG A 71 -4.87 -13.83 17.23
N THR A 72 -5.89 -14.45 16.67
CA THR A 72 -6.68 -13.90 15.57
C THR A 72 -7.98 -13.30 16.10
N VAL A 73 -8.42 -12.20 15.51
CA VAL A 73 -9.65 -11.48 15.89
C VAL A 73 -10.59 -11.31 14.69
N GLY A 74 -10.68 -12.33 13.89
CA GLY A 74 -11.52 -12.42 12.71
C GLY A 74 -10.72 -12.68 11.45
N PHE A 75 -11.43 -13.01 10.37
CA PHE A 75 -10.82 -13.07 9.05
C PHE A 75 -10.43 -11.66 8.62
N ASN A 76 -9.23 -11.55 8.10
CA ASN A 76 -8.87 -10.41 7.30
C ASN A 76 -9.64 -10.57 5.98
N MET A 77 -10.81 -9.94 5.87
CA MET A 77 -11.67 -9.97 4.68
C MET A 77 -10.98 -9.39 3.44
N GLY A 78 -9.64 -9.28 3.52
CA GLY A 78 -8.81 -8.47 2.68
C GLY A 78 -9.10 -7.04 3.06
N ASP A 79 -8.10 -6.24 3.38
CA ASP A 79 -8.30 -4.81 3.32
C ASP A 79 -9.00 -4.59 1.96
N PRO A 80 -10.26 -4.14 1.89
CA PRO A 80 -10.87 -3.78 0.61
C PRO A 80 -9.97 -2.76 -0.13
N TYR A 81 -8.98 -2.25 0.57
CA TYR A 81 -7.89 -1.39 0.16
C TYR A 81 -6.54 -2.12 0.01
N SER A 82 -6.55 -3.41 -0.33
CA SER A 82 -5.30 -4.13 -0.58
C SER A 82 -4.54 -3.43 -1.71
N SER A 83 -3.23 -3.31 -1.55
CA SER A 83 -2.34 -2.76 -2.60
C SER A 83 -2.22 -3.70 -3.81
N TYR A 84 -3.23 -4.54 -4.05
CA TYR A 84 -3.28 -5.42 -5.20
C TYR A 84 -3.45 -4.58 -6.47
N ILE A 85 -2.59 -4.79 -7.41
CA ILE A 85 -2.69 -4.23 -8.75
C ILE A 85 -2.85 -5.41 -9.71
N ASP A 86 -3.82 -5.30 -10.62
CA ASP A 86 -4.04 -6.33 -11.65
C ASP A 86 -2.73 -6.68 -12.36
N PRO A 87 -2.38 -7.97 -12.47
CA PRO A 87 -1.12 -8.39 -13.07
C PRO A 87 -0.92 -7.92 -14.51
N THR A 88 -2.00 -7.75 -15.27
CA THR A 88 -1.95 -7.23 -16.64
C THR A 88 -1.61 -5.75 -16.64
N ILE A 89 -2.27 -4.96 -15.81
CA ILE A 89 -1.95 -3.54 -15.61
C ILE A 89 -0.50 -3.39 -15.17
N LYS A 90 -0.09 -4.16 -14.16
CA LYS A 90 1.28 -4.15 -13.65
C LYS A 90 2.30 -4.41 -14.76
N ARG A 91 2.10 -5.45 -15.57
CA ARG A 91 2.98 -5.81 -16.68
C ARG A 91 3.07 -4.70 -17.72
N ILE A 92 1.93 -4.09 -18.08
CA ILE A 92 1.87 -2.99 -19.07
C ILE A 92 2.61 -1.77 -18.53
N ILE A 93 2.36 -1.35 -17.30
CA ILE A 93 3.01 -0.19 -16.70
C ILE A 93 4.54 -0.43 -16.57
N GLN A 94 4.95 -1.61 -16.11
CA GLN A 94 6.37 -1.95 -15.94
C GLN A 94 7.14 -2.09 -17.25
N SER A 95 6.46 -2.31 -18.39
CA SER A 95 7.09 -2.31 -19.72
C SER A 95 7.40 -0.88 -20.24
N ARG A 96 6.86 0.15 -19.59
CA ARG A 96 7.05 1.55 -19.98
C ARG A 96 8.31 2.13 -19.29
N ARG A 97 8.64 3.37 -19.64
CA ARG A 97 9.67 4.15 -18.94
C ARG A 97 9.02 5.07 -17.91
N CYS A 98 9.77 5.40 -16.85
CA CYS A 98 9.37 6.42 -15.87
C CYS A 98 8.97 7.72 -16.57
N VAL A 99 7.76 8.21 -16.33
CA VAL A 99 7.21 9.42 -16.95
C VAL A 99 7.88 10.72 -16.48
N VAL A 100 8.64 10.65 -15.38
CA VAL A 100 9.38 11.78 -14.82
C VAL A 100 10.83 11.76 -15.27
N LEU A 101 11.55 10.65 -15.07
CA LEU A 101 12.99 10.52 -15.28
C LEU A 101 13.38 9.78 -16.58
N GLY A 102 12.44 9.16 -17.30
CA GLY A 102 12.72 8.40 -18.51
C GLY A 102 13.48 7.08 -18.29
N THR A 103 13.74 6.68 -17.05
CA THR A 103 14.49 5.46 -16.70
C THR A 103 13.66 4.21 -16.94
N SER A 104 14.32 3.06 -17.16
CA SER A 104 13.71 1.74 -17.25
C SER A 104 13.34 1.19 -15.85
N ASN A 105 12.60 0.06 -15.82
CA ASN A 105 12.18 -0.66 -14.62
C ASN A 105 11.40 0.20 -13.60
N PRO A 106 10.30 0.82 -14.01
CA PRO A 106 9.49 1.62 -13.11
C PRO A 106 8.71 0.76 -12.12
N GLU A 107 8.37 1.35 -10.99
CA GLU A 107 7.30 0.90 -10.11
C GLU A 107 5.95 1.33 -10.68
N VAL A 108 4.87 0.61 -10.32
CA VAL A 108 3.50 1.01 -10.62
C VAL A 108 3.01 1.93 -9.52
N ASP A 109 2.62 3.13 -9.87
CA ASP A 109 2.14 4.14 -8.95
C ASP A 109 0.70 4.54 -9.25
N HIS A 110 -0.13 4.70 -8.22
CA HIS A 110 -1.48 5.24 -8.33
C HIS A 110 -1.41 6.76 -8.56
N LYS A 111 -2.04 7.25 -9.63
CA LYS A 111 -1.97 8.68 -9.97
C LYS A 111 -2.44 9.60 -8.85
N ASN A 112 -3.52 9.26 -8.16
CA ASN A 112 -4.06 10.04 -7.04
C ASN A 112 -3.21 9.96 -5.75
N GLY A 113 -2.18 9.12 -5.69
CA GLY A 113 -1.30 8.95 -4.53
C GLY A 113 -2.00 8.30 -3.33
N MET A 114 -3.21 7.80 -3.49
CA MET A 114 -3.97 7.14 -2.44
C MET A 114 -3.92 5.63 -2.63
N LYS A 115 -3.23 4.95 -1.72
CA LYS A 115 -3.16 3.48 -1.71
C LYS A 115 -4.47 2.81 -1.29
N ASN A 116 -5.41 3.58 -0.76
CA ASN A 116 -6.57 3.10 -0.02
C ASN A 116 -7.89 3.68 -0.54
N GLU A 117 -7.99 4.00 -1.83
CA GLU A 117 -9.28 4.31 -2.44
C GLU A 117 -10.00 3.01 -2.81
N GLY A 118 -11.16 2.77 -2.17
CA GLY A 118 -11.95 1.56 -2.35
C GLY A 118 -12.24 1.22 -3.81
N ARG A 119 -12.47 2.22 -4.66
CA ARG A 119 -12.76 2.07 -6.09
C ARG A 119 -11.59 1.45 -6.88
N VAL A 120 -10.37 1.92 -6.63
CA VAL A 120 -9.17 1.49 -7.38
C VAL A 120 -8.62 0.15 -6.88
N MET A 121 -9.15 -0.35 -5.77
CA MET A 121 -8.66 -1.55 -5.09
C MET A 121 -9.45 -2.82 -5.43
N MET A 122 -10.66 -2.69 -5.96
CA MET A 122 -11.44 -3.83 -6.44
C MET A 122 -10.95 -4.20 -7.84
N ASN A 123 -10.63 -5.48 -8.06
CA ASN A 123 -10.09 -5.96 -9.35
C ASN A 123 -10.92 -5.56 -10.56
N GLU A 124 -12.23 -5.44 -10.38
CA GLU A 124 -13.19 -5.14 -11.44
C GLU A 124 -13.22 -3.64 -11.82
N ASP A 125 -12.66 -2.77 -10.96
CA ASP A 125 -12.69 -1.31 -11.11
C ASP A 125 -11.32 -0.69 -11.42
N GLN A 126 -10.26 -1.49 -11.57
CA GLN A 126 -8.94 -0.99 -11.91
C GLN A 126 -8.82 -0.72 -13.40
N HIS A 127 -8.52 0.52 -13.76
CA HIS A 127 -8.24 0.92 -15.14
C HIS A 127 -6.75 1.29 -15.30
N LEU A 128 -6.21 1.06 -16.49
CA LEU A 128 -4.81 1.38 -16.80
C LEU A 128 -4.50 2.86 -16.58
N GLU A 129 -5.48 3.72 -16.77
CA GLU A 129 -5.43 5.16 -16.62
C GLU A 129 -5.26 5.61 -15.17
N ASP A 130 -5.59 4.78 -14.19
CA ASP A 130 -5.43 5.07 -12.76
C ASP A 130 -3.95 4.97 -12.32
N PHE A 131 -3.11 4.39 -13.17
CA PHE A 131 -1.71 4.08 -12.84
C PHE A 131 -0.73 4.78 -13.75
N GLN A 132 0.49 4.94 -13.25
CA GLN A 132 1.60 5.49 -14.00
C GLN A 132 2.93 4.80 -13.67
N PRO A 133 3.89 4.78 -14.62
CA PRO A 133 5.22 4.24 -14.36
C PRO A 133 6.11 5.31 -13.73
N LEU A 134 6.52 5.11 -12.48
CA LEU A 134 7.49 5.96 -11.79
C LEU A 134 8.73 5.16 -11.41
N SER A 135 9.93 5.73 -11.59
CA SER A 135 11.12 5.17 -10.95
C SER A 135 10.96 5.23 -9.43
N LYS A 136 11.69 4.39 -8.71
CA LYS A 136 11.67 4.44 -7.25
C LYS A 136 11.91 5.85 -6.70
N ALA A 137 12.90 6.57 -7.23
CA ALA A 137 13.20 7.93 -6.80
C ALA A 137 12.04 8.91 -7.04
N ALA A 138 11.40 8.84 -8.23
CA ALA A 138 10.24 9.68 -8.53
C ALA A 138 9.03 9.34 -7.68
N ASN A 139 8.82 8.04 -7.40
CA ASN A 139 7.74 7.56 -6.55
C ASN A 139 7.93 8.00 -5.09
N ASP A 140 9.15 7.91 -4.57
CA ASP A 140 9.48 8.38 -3.22
C ASP A 140 9.29 9.89 -3.08
N ALA A 141 9.69 10.69 -4.08
CA ALA A 141 9.44 12.12 -4.12
C ALA A 141 7.94 12.44 -4.15
N LYS A 142 7.18 11.80 -5.04
CA LYS A 142 5.72 11.94 -5.09
C LYS A 142 5.06 11.66 -3.75
N ARG A 143 5.45 10.55 -3.08
CA ARG A 143 4.90 10.19 -1.76
C ARG A 143 5.10 11.29 -0.73
N GLN A 144 6.28 11.92 -0.70
CA GLN A 144 6.57 13.01 0.23
C GLN A 144 5.67 14.22 -0.05
N TYR A 145 5.56 14.65 -1.31
CA TYR A 145 4.72 15.77 -1.70
C TYR A 145 3.22 15.48 -1.48
N CYS A 146 2.73 14.29 -1.82
CA CYS A 146 1.35 13.92 -1.59
C CYS A 146 1.03 13.82 -0.09
N LYS A 147 1.97 13.36 0.75
CA LYS A 147 1.82 13.38 2.21
C LYS A 147 1.68 14.80 2.74
N GLU A 148 2.53 15.71 2.28
CA GLU A 148 2.48 17.11 2.66
C GLU A 148 1.19 17.79 2.17
N CYS A 149 0.78 17.53 0.94
CA CYS A 149 -0.48 18.02 0.36
C CYS A 149 -1.69 17.62 1.24
N ARG A 150 -1.80 16.36 1.61
CA ARG A 150 -2.87 15.89 2.51
C ARG A 150 -2.82 16.50 3.91
N ARG A 151 -1.62 16.72 4.42
CA ARG A 151 -1.42 17.34 5.75
C ARG A 151 -1.80 18.81 5.79
N THR A 152 -1.51 19.55 4.73
CA THR A 152 -1.65 21.01 4.70
C THR A 152 -2.90 21.47 3.94
N GLY A 153 -3.54 20.61 3.15
CA GLY A 153 -4.60 21.01 2.23
C GLY A 153 -4.07 21.84 1.03
N VAL A 154 -2.74 21.89 0.81
CA VAL A 154 -2.12 22.69 -0.26
C VAL A 154 -1.48 21.76 -1.29
N ARG A 155 -1.86 21.91 -2.55
CA ARG A 155 -1.33 21.12 -3.67
C ARG A 155 0.11 21.51 -3.98
N TYR A 156 0.88 20.53 -4.48
CA TYR A 156 2.25 20.75 -4.90
C TYR A 156 2.33 21.76 -6.07
N ASP A 157 3.11 22.82 -5.91
CA ASP A 157 3.31 23.82 -6.95
C ASP A 157 4.42 23.37 -7.92
N ALA A 158 4.04 23.07 -9.16
CA ALA A 158 4.99 22.61 -10.19
C ALA A 158 6.01 23.68 -10.62
N LYS A 159 5.81 24.95 -10.28
CA LYS A 159 6.82 26.01 -10.47
C LYS A 159 8.11 25.71 -9.72
N GLN A 160 8.05 24.94 -8.62
CA GLN A 160 9.24 24.48 -7.90
C GLN A 160 10.15 23.56 -8.75
N LEU A 161 9.59 22.94 -9.80
CA LEU A 161 10.35 22.16 -10.79
C LEU A 161 10.73 22.96 -12.03
N GLY A 162 10.50 24.28 -12.01
CA GLY A 162 10.80 25.18 -13.14
C GLY A 162 9.71 25.22 -14.22
N TYR A 163 8.53 24.65 -13.99
CA TYR A 163 7.42 24.77 -14.92
C TYR A 163 6.77 26.17 -14.86
N PRO A 164 6.21 26.69 -15.97
CA PRO A 164 5.64 28.04 -15.99
C PRO A 164 4.28 28.13 -15.27
N MET A 165 3.63 27.00 -14.99
CA MET A 165 2.34 26.92 -14.30
C MET A 165 2.41 25.99 -13.08
N SER A 166 1.58 26.27 -12.10
CA SER A 166 1.46 25.43 -10.89
C SER A 166 0.59 24.18 -11.13
N TYR A 167 -0.51 24.36 -11.84
CA TYR A 167 -1.52 23.34 -12.15
C TYR A 167 -2.08 23.60 -13.54
N TYR A 168 -2.47 22.54 -14.27
CA TYR A 168 -3.22 22.74 -15.52
C TYR A 168 -4.73 22.72 -15.29
N LYS A 169 -5.19 22.21 -14.15
CA LYS A 169 -6.60 22.17 -13.74
C LYS A 169 -6.74 22.39 -12.24
N GLY A 170 -7.77 23.11 -11.82
CA GLY A 170 -8.04 23.41 -10.41
C GLY A 170 -7.08 24.46 -9.81
N GLY A 171 -7.15 24.61 -8.50
CA GLY A 171 -6.37 25.60 -7.74
C GLY A 171 -5.36 24.99 -6.78
N SER A 172 -4.87 25.80 -5.85
CA SER A 172 -3.85 25.39 -4.86
C SER A 172 -4.41 24.52 -3.73
N THR A 173 -5.72 24.46 -3.56
CA THR A 173 -6.34 23.74 -2.44
C THR A 173 -6.58 22.28 -2.78
N HIS A 174 -6.27 21.40 -1.85
CA HIS A 174 -6.62 19.98 -1.85
C HIS A 174 -7.75 19.73 -0.85
N ASN A 175 -8.91 19.32 -1.32
CA ASN A 175 -10.13 19.18 -0.52
C ASN A 175 -10.50 17.72 -0.22
N ASN A 176 -9.60 16.77 -0.45
CA ASN A 176 -9.82 15.33 -0.29
C ASN A 176 -11.00 14.74 -1.11
N GLU A 177 -11.51 15.45 -2.10
CA GLU A 177 -12.47 14.91 -3.05
C GLU A 177 -11.79 14.00 -4.08
N GLU A 178 -12.56 13.14 -4.74
CA GLU A 178 -12.07 12.14 -5.68
C GLU A 178 -11.16 12.72 -6.78
N ASN A 179 -11.49 13.91 -7.26
CA ASN A 179 -10.77 14.59 -8.34
C ASN A 179 -9.81 15.69 -7.86
N ALA A 180 -9.58 15.79 -6.56
CA ALA A 180 -8.77 16.87 -5.96
C ALA A 180 -7.31 16.91 -6.48
N CYS A 181 -6.79 15.80 -6.99
CA CYS A 181 -5.44 15.70 -7.52
C CYS A 181 -5.35 16.05 -9.01
N GLU A 182 -6.45 16.09 -9.76
CA GLU A 182 -6.41 16.39 -11.19
C GLU A 182 -5.75 17.75 -11.46
N GLY A 183 -4.91 17.80 -12.49
CA GLY A 183 -4.15 19.01 -12.83
C GLY A 183 -2.86 19.22 -12.05
N CYS A 184 -2.60 18.45 -11.00
CA CYS A 184 -1.34 18.45 -10.30
C CYS A 184 -0.26 17.71 -11.11
N TYR A 185 0.97 18.22 -11.12
CA TYR A 185 2.09 17.55 -11.80
C TYR A 185 2.28 16.09 -11.36
N TRP A 186 2.21 15.81 -10.06
CA TRP A 186 2.43 14.47 -9.53
C TRP A 186 1.26 13.50 -9.79
N TYR A 187 0.07 14.02 -10.11
CA TYR A 187 -1.07 13.19 -10.51
C TYR A 187 -0.80 12.55 -11.88
N ASP A 188 -0.49 13.36 -12.89
CA ASP A 188 -0.14 12.88 -14.22
C ASP A 188 0.91 13.80 -14.88
N PRO A 189 2.21 13.48 -14.75
CA PRO A 189 3.28 14.29 -15.35
C PRO A 189 3.24 14.37 -16.87
N LEU A 190 2.72 13.34 -17.56
CA LEU A 190 2.60 13.37 -19.03
C LEU A 190 1.49 14.32 -19.47
N GLU A 191 0.33 14.23 -18.84
CA GLU A 191 -0.80 15.11 -19.11
C GLU A 191 -0.45 16.55 -18.78
N PHE A 192 0.23 16.78 -17.65
CA PHE A 192 0.71 18.11 -17.28
C PHE A 192 1.62 18.71 -18.36
N LYS A 193 2.57 17.92 -18.88
CA LYS A 193 3.48 18.36 -19.95
C LYS A 193 2.75 18.60 -21.26
N ARG A 194 1.71 17.81 -21.59
CA ARG A 194 0.89 17.98 -22.78
C ARG A 194 0.18 19.35 -22.76
N HIS A 195 -0.45 19.70 -21.65
CA HIS A 195 -1.08 21.01 -21.47
C HIS A 195 -0.12 22.19 -21.58
N LEU A 196 1.15 22.01 -21.22
CA LEU A 196 2.17 23.06 -21.46
C LEU A 196 2.47 23.30 -22.93
N LEU A 197 2.36 22.26 -23.77
CA LEU A 197 2.64 22.39 -25.21
C LEU A 197 1.45 22.96 -25.98
N GLU A 198 0.23 22.68 -25.53
CA GLU A 198 -1.01 23.16 -26.15
C GLU A 198 -1.30 24.63 -25.83
N ASN A 199 -0.74 25.18 -24.76
CA ASN A 199 -0.95 26.56 -24.31
C ASN A 199 0.25 27.48 -24.64
N LYS A 200 1.09 27.10 -25.58
CA LYS A 200 2.11 27.95 -26.17
C LYS A 200 1.57 28.61 -27.43
#